data_763cdc785266ef957894ae58f101081a
#
_entry.id   763cdc785266ef957894ae58f101081a
#
_cell.length_a   1.000
_cell.length_b   1.000
_cell.length_c   1.000
_cell.angle_alpha   90.00
_cell.angle_beta   90.00
_cell.angle_gamma   90.00
#
_symmetry.space_group_name_H-M   'P 1'
#
loop_
_entity.id
_entity.type
_entity.pdbx_description
1 polymer ?
#
loop_
_entity_poly.entity_id
_entity_poly.type
_entity_poly.pdbx_seq_one_letter_code
_entity_poly.pdbx_strand_id
1 'polypeptide(L)'
;AQRQEFTVCIKSKWNILPANRANNLKYDIQNVKFSNPESNRINRIDGAQEVQQRLTEIYRLGGKLKYTTTENKFFLENLCMIDLHFPKLLAEITRLFYTTGLSAIPEIITEIKNTNPYKIKEELIYKNNFYEYKVQQFLYALATGLRSTKRYRGYGHTRTFAIIDTCGGIELLDSTKRAEFDKYLYQNAKLSMGDSKTHKFGFVEKENGQWFIKLNIEIII
;
A
#
# COMPACT_ATOMS: atom_id res chain seq x y z
N ALA A 1 -27.63 -10.60 23.88
CA ALA A 1 -26.83 -9.37 24.00
C ALA A 1 -25.74 -9.42 22.96
N GLN A 2 -25.76 -8.53 21.94
CA GLN A 2 -24.65 -8.37 20.99
C GLN A 2 -23.47 -7.79 21.76
N ARG A 3 -22.34 -8.51 21.80
CA ARG A 3 -21.08 -7.94 22.27
C ARG A 3 -20.68 -6.83 21.32
N GLN A 4 -20.63 -5.61 21.80
CA GLN A 4 -19.99 -4.51 21.10
C GLN A 4 -18.48 -4.63 21.34
N GLU A 5 -17.72 -4.88 20.29
CA GLU A 5 -16.26 -4.85 20.36
C GLU A 5 -15.80 -3.43 20.04
N PHE A 6 -14.97 -2.86 20.93
CA PHE A 6 -14.34 -1.57 20.74
C PHE A 6 -12.87 -1.79 20.41
N THR A 7 -12.40 -1.15 19.35
CA THR A 7 -10.96 -1.02 19.11
C THR A 7 -10.53 0.35 19.61
N VAL A 8 -9.69 0.39 20.63
CA VAL A 8 -9.13 1.64 21.15
C VAL A 8 -7.76 1.85 20.51
N CYS A 9 -7.65 2.87 19.70
CA CYS A 9 -6.35 3.32 19.17
C CYS A 9 -5.80 4.41 20.09
N ILE A 10 -4.85 4.05 20.94
CA ILE A 10 -4.12 5.01 21.77
C ILE A 10 -2.96 5.53 20.94
N LYS A 11 -2.93 6.81 20.64
CA LYS A 11 -1.91 7.62 19.96
C LYS A 11 -2.25 8.07 18.53
N SER A 12 -1.57 9.14 18.15
CA SER A 12 -1.56 9.83 16.86
C SER A 12 -1.29 8.97 15.60
N LYS A 13 -1.19 7.65 15.70
CA LYS A 13 -0.94 6.73 14.59
C LYS A 13 -1.71 5.44 14.78
N TRP A 14 -2.79 5.30 14.08
CA TRP A 14 -3.46 4.01 13.93
C TRP A 14 -2.85 3.26 12.74
N ASN A 15 -2.03 2.27 13.02
CA ASN A 15 -1.41 1.45 12.00
C ASN A 15 -2.37 0.35 11.53
N ILE A 16 -3.09 0.59 10.44
CA ILE A 16 -4.08 -0.35 9.90
C ILE A 16 -3.48 -1.44 9.03
N LEU A 17 -2.30 -1.20 8.44
CA LEU A 17 -1.49 -2.19 7.75
C LEU A 17 -0.04 -2.08 8.22
N PRO A 18 0.34 -2.76 9.31
CA PRO A 18 1.73 -2.76 9.79
C PRO A 18 2.70 -3.32 8.76
N ALA A 19 3.89 -2.76 8.70
CA ALA A 19 4.95 -3.29 7.86
C ALA A 19 5.19 -4.78 8.16
N ASN A 20 5.15 -5.59 7.11
CA ASN A 20 5.33 -7.03 7.18
C ASN A 20 5.83 -7.54 5.83
N ARG A 21 6.68 -8.57 5.84
CA ARG A 21 7.13 -9.21 4.60
C ARG A 21 5.97 -9.71 3.72
N ALA A 22 4.84 -10.09 4.32
CA ALA A 22 3.65 -10.49 3.58
C ALA A 22 3.02 -9.36 2.73
N ASN A 23 3.36 -8.09 3.00
CA ASN A 23 2.90 -6.94 2.21
C ASN A 23 3.78 -6.70 0.96
N ASN A 24 4.87 -7.45 0.77
CA ASN A 24 5.78 -7.21 -0.34
C ASN A 24 5.09 -7.43 -1.69
N LEU A 25 5.22 -6.44 -2.55
CA LEU A 25 4.77 -6.44 -3.93
C LEU A 25 5.98 -6.64 -4.83
N LYS A 26 5.96 -7.65 -5.69
CA LYS A 26 7.07 -8.01 -6.59
C LYS A 26 6.91 -7.29 -7.93
N TYR A 27 7.99 -6.69 -8.38
CA TYR A 27 8.07 -6.00 -9.68
C TYR A 27 9.24 -6.56 -10.46
N ASP A 28 8.99 -7.04 -11.67
CA ASP A 28 10.04 -7.35 -12.61
C ASP A 28 10.68 -6.06 -13.13
N ILE A 29 12.00 -6.06 -13.23
CA ILE A 29 12.76 -4.98 -13.83
C ILE A 29 12.93 -5.29 -15.32
N GLN A 30 12.32 -4.48 -16.16
CA GLN A 30 12.34 -4.60 -17.61
C GLN A 30 13.36 -3.63 -18.23
N ASN A 31 13.72 -3.87 -19.47
CA ASN A 31 14.59 -3.04 -20.32
C ASN A 31 16.06 -2.91 -19.87
N VAL A 32 16.45 -3.52 -18.78
CA VAL A 32 17.83 -3.55 -18.30
C VAL A 32 18.21 -4.95 -17.83
N LYS A 33 19.44 -5.34 -18.10
CA LYS A 33 20.06 -6.56 -17.57
C LYS A 33 21.27 -6.14 -16.74
N PHE A 34 21.17 -6.33 -15.44
CA PHE A 34 22.29 -6.01 -14.55
C PHE A 34 23.36 -7.08 -14.62
N SER A 35 24.61 -6.68 -14.52
CA SER A 35 25.68 -7.55 -14.08
C SER A 35 25.61 -7.74 -12.54
N ASN A 36 26.24 -8.80 -12.02
CA ASN A 36 26.31 -8.99 -10.57
C ASN A 36 27.00 -7.81 -9.84
N PRO A 37 28.10 -7.21 -10.35
CA PRO A 37 28.68 -6.02 -9.74
C PRO A 37 27.72 -4.82 -9.71
N GLU A 38 26.93 -4.59 -10.76
CA GLU A 38 25.96 -3.48 -10.81
C GLU A 38 24.83 -3.68 -9.82
N SER A 39 24.23 -4.87 -9.75
CA SER A 39 23.18 -5.16 -8.77
C SER A 39 23.70 -5.04 -7.35
N ASN A 40 24.92 -5.52 -7.07
CA ASN A 40 25.56 -5.36 -5.77
C ASN A 40 25.84 -3.91 -5.42
N ARG A 41 26.25 -3.07 -6.40
CA ARG A 41 26.45 -1.63 -6.21
C ARG A 41 25.15 -0.94 -5.83
N ILE A 42 24.05 -1.24 -6.52
CA ILE A 42 22.71 -0.71 -6.21
C ILE A 42 22.29 -1.14 -4.81
N ASN A 43 22.46 -2.41 -4.47
CA ASN A 43 22.05 -2.96 -3.17
C ASN A 43 22.89 -2.44 -1.98
N ARG A 44 24.07 -1.89 -2.22
CA ARG A 44 24.92 -1.23 -1.20
C ARG A 44 24.47 0.19 -0.85
N ILE A 45 23.57 0.80 -1.62
CA ILE A 45 22.99 2.08 -1.26
C ILE A 45 22.26 1.90 0.07
N ASP A 46 22.61 2.70 1.07
CA ASP A 46 22.09 2.62 2.44
C ASP A 46 21.69 4.02 2.93
N GLY A 47 20.83 4.10 3.94
CA GLY A 47 20.38 5.34 4.56
C GLY A 47 18.86 5.53 4.53
N ALA A 48 18.40 6.67 5.00
CA ALA A 48 16.96 6.94 5.23
C ALA A 48 16.07 6.83 3.97
N GLN A 49 16.65 7.00 2.79
CA GLN A 49 15.92 6.95 1.49
C GLN A 49 16.52 5.89 0.56
N GLU A 50 17.08 4.83 1.12
CA GLU A 50 17.81 3.82 0.36
C GLU A 50 16.99 3.19 -0.78
N VAL A 51 15.72 2.89 -0.54
CA VAL A 51 14.84 2.27 -1.55
C VAL A 51 14.55 3.24 -2.70
N GLN A 52 14.27 4.51 -2.39
CA GLN A 52 14.07 5.56 -3.40
C GLN A 52 15.33 5.76 -4.26
N GLN A 53 16.50 5.79 -3.62
CA GLN A 53 17.79 5.96 -4.31
C GLN A 53 18.09 4.74 -5.21
N ARG A 54 17.83 3.52 -4.74
CA ARG A 54 17.96 2.30 -5.56
C ARG A 54 17.03 2.32 -6.76
N LEU A 55 15.78 2.75 -6.58
CA LEU A 55 14.85 2.91 -7.70
C LEU A 55 15.31 3.97 -8.70
N THR A 56 15.78 5.11 -8.21
CA THR A 56 16.34 6.17 -9.06
C THR A 56 17.46 5.63 -9.92
N GLU A 57 18.34 4.81 -9.35
CA GLU A 57 19.46 4.20 -10.09
C GLU A 57 18.99 3.18 -11.13
N ILE A 58 17.98 2.38 -10.80
CA ILE A 58 17.33 1.46 -11.75
C ILE A 58 16.76 2.22 -12.95
N TYR A 59 16.02 3.30 -12.70
CA TYR A 59 15.43 4.13 -13.76
C TYR A 59 16.51 4.87 -14.58
N ARG A 60 17.57 5.37 -13.94
CA ARG A 60 18.71 6.01 -14.61
C ARG A 60 19.38 5.05 -15.61
N LEU A 61 19.43 3.77 -15.31
CA LEU A 61 19.94 2.72 -16.18
C LEU A 61 18.94 2.27 -17.27
N GLY A 62 17.77 2.91 -17.35
CA GLY A 62 16.74 2.60 -18.34
C GLY A 62 15.77 1.50 -17.91
N GLY A 63 15.86 1.02 -16.67
CA GLY A 63 14.95 0.02 -16.12
C GLY A 63 13.51 0.53 -15.98
N LYS A 64 12.54 -0.37 -16.13
CA LYS A 64 11.12 -0.10 -15.88
C LYS A 64 10.57 -1.16 -14.95
N LEU A 65 9.74 -0.77 -14.01
CA LEU A 65 9.09 -1.70 -13.09
C LEU A 65 7.76 -2.18 -13.65
N LYS A 66 7.56 -3.49 -13.65
CA LYS A 66 6.29 -4.13 -13.99
C LYS A 66 5.85 -5.00 -12.84
N TYR A 67 4.73 -4.65 -12.21
CA TYR A 67 4.14 -5.48 -11.15
C TYR A 67 3.81 -6.88 -11.66
N THR A 68 4.13 -7.90 -10.88
CA THR A 68 3.88 -9.30 -11.20
C THR A 68 2.99 -9.99 -10.18
N THR A 69 3.31 -9.90 -8.89
CA THR A 69 2.55 -10.57 -7.83
C THR A 69 2.85 -9.96 -6.45
N THR A 70 2.16 -10.45 -5.42
CA THR A 70 2.53 -10.24 -4.02
C THR A 70 3.34 -11.43 -3.51
N GLU A 71 4.19 -11.23 -2.51
CA GLU A 71 4.98 -12.32 -1.92
C GLU A 71 4.09 -13.32 -1.17
N ASN A 72 3.02 -12.85 -0.52
CA ASN A 72 2.09 -13.70 0.22
C ASN A 72 0.79 -13.93 -0.56
N LYS A 73 0.47 -15.23 -0.79
CA LYS A 73 -0.75 -15.62 -1.51
C LYS A 73 -2.05 -15.15 -0.84
N PHE A 74 -2.10 -15.14 0.50
CA PHE A 74 -3.31 -14.67 1.20
C PHE A 74 -3.51 -13.18 0.99
N PHE A 75 -2.44 -12.40 0.94
CA PHE A 75 -2.56 -10.97 0.65
C PHE A 75 -3.08 -10.76 -0.77
N LEU A 76 -2.56 -11.46 -1.76
CA LEU A 76 -3.06 -11.40 -3.14
C LEU A 76 -4.54 -11.78 -3.21
N GLU A 77 -4.93 -12.93 -2.61
CA GLU A 77 -6.32 -13.38 -2.57
C GLU A 77 -7.23 -12.33 -1.92
N ASN A 78 -6.82 -11.75 -0.79
CA ASN A 78 -7.57 -10.72 -0.08
C ASN A 78 -7.76 -9.45 -0.91
N LEU A 79 -6.72 -9.01 -1.63
CA LEU A 79 -6.81 -7.86 -2.53
C LEU A 79 -7.76 -8.14 -3.70
N CYS A 80 -7.70 -9.34 -4.28
CA CYS A 80 -8.60 -9.77 -5.36
C CYS A 80 -10.07 -9.89 -4.88
N MET A 81 -10.32 -10.18 -3.61
CA MET A 81 -11.69 -10.16 -3.04
C MET A 81 -12.28 -8.75 -2.99
N ILE A 82 -11.46 -7.72 -2.87
CA ILE A 82 -11.93 -6.33 -2.93
C ILE A 82 -12.27 -5.99 -4.40
N ASP A 83 -11.32 -6.26 -5.29
CA ASP A 83 -11.46 -6.10 -6.74
C ASP A 83 -10.34 -6.85 -7.45
N LEU A 84 -10.65 -7.55 -8.55
CA LEU A 84 -9.67 -8.35 -9.31
C LEU A 84 -8.48 -7.54 -9.83
N HIS A 85 -8.66 -6.24 -10.05
CA HIS A 85 -7.59 -5.35 -10.51
C HIS A 85 -6.92 -4.56 -9.36
N PHE A 86 -7.43 -4.68 -8.14
CA PHE A 86 -6.92 -3.93 -7.00
C PHE A 86 -5.43 -4.20 -6.70
N PRO A 87 -4.90 -5.44 -6.84
CA PRO A 87 -3.47 -5.68 -6.67
C PRO A 87 -2.59 -4.80 -7.56
N LYS A 88 -3.01 -4.54 -8.80
CA LYS A 88 -2.28 -3.64 -9.72
C LYS A 88 -2.38 -2.17 -9.28
N LEU A 89 -3.56 -1.74 -8.82
CA LEU A 89 -3.75 -0.39 -8.30
C LEU A 89 -2.89 -0.16 -7.06
N LEU A 90 -2.86 -1.11 -6.13
CA LEU A 90 -2.01 -1.04 -4.94
C LEU A 90 -0.53 -0.99 -5.30
N ALA A 91 -0.12 -1.77 -6.31
CA ALA A 91 1.23 -1.73 -6.82
C ALA A 91 1.60 -0.35 -7.41
N GLU A 92 0.68 0.28 -8.14
CA GLU A 92 0.91 1.63 -8.67
C GLU A 92 0.98 2.69 -7.56
N ILE A 93 0.10 2.61 -6.55
CA ILE A 93 0.14 3.44 -5.35
C ILE A 93 1.52 3.30 -4.66
N THR A 94 1.97 2.07 -4.47
CA THR A 94 3.25 1.77 -3.83
C THR A 94 4.43 2.30 -4.66
N ARG A 95 4.41 2.11 -5.98
CA ARG A 95 5.44 2.63 -6.87
C ARG A 95 5.54 4.15 -6.79
N LEU A 96 4.41 4.85 -6.84
CA LEU A 96 4.37 6.31 -6.74
C LEU A 96 4.89 6.81 -5.40
N PHE A 97 4.51 6.19 -4.29
CA PHE A 97 5.07 6.51 -2.98
C PHE A 97 6.59 6.56 -2.99
N TYR A 98 7.24 5.53 -3.56
CA TYR A 98 8.70 5.47 -3.62
C TYR A 98 9.34 6.37 -4.68
N THR A 99 8.62 6.75 -5.74
CA THR A 99 9.20 7.52 -6.84
C THR A 99 8.94 9.02 -6.76
N THR A 100 7.87 9.43 -6.08
CA THR A 100 7.48 10.84 -5.97
C THR A 100 7.70 11.41 -4.57
N GLY A 101 7.81 10.55 -3.55
CA GLY A 101 7.87 10.96 -2.15
C GLY A 101 6.51 11.38 -1.57
N LEU A 102 5.42 11.29 -2.34
CA LEU A 102 4.06 11.52 -1.84
C LEU A 102 3.69 10.42 -0.85
N SER A 103 3.16 10.78 0.32
CA SER A 103 2.74 9.81 1.34
C SER A 103 1.24 9.78 1.58
N ALA A 104 0.54 10.91 1.45
CA ALA A 104 -0.90 10.98 1.63
C ALA A 104 -1.62 10.25 0.49
N ILE A 105 -2.51 9.32 0.84
CA ILE A 105 -3.26 8.53 -0.16
C ILE A 105 -4.06 9.42 -1.12
N PRO A 106 -4.75 10.49 -0.67
CA PRO A 106 -5.47 11.38 -1.59
C PRO A 106 -4.58 12.02 -2.66
N GLU A 107 -3.35 12.42 -2.29
CA GLU A 107 -2.38 13.02 -3.22
C GLU A 107 -1.91 12.00 -4.26
N ILE A 108 -1.57 10.78 -3.82
CA ILE A 108 -1.16 9.69 -4.72
C ILE A 108 -2.30 9.33 -5.68
N ILE A 109 -3.55 9.28 -5.20
CA ILE A 109 -4.71 8.99 -6.06
C ILE A 109 -4.94 10.11 -7.06
N THR A 110 -4.71 11.37 -6.69
CA THR A 110 -4.76 12.49 -7.63
C THR A 110 -3.74 12.31 -8.76
N GLU A 111 -2.53 11.88 -8.45
CA GLU A 111 -1.52 11.58 -9.46
C GLU A 111 -1.91 10.40 -10.36
N ILE A 112 -2.52 9.35 -9.80
CA ILE A 112 -3.06 8.23 -10.60
C ILE A 112 -4.18 8.68 -11.53
N LYS A 113 -5.06 9.59 -11.08
CA LYS A 113 -6.12 10.16 -11.95
C LYS A 113 -5.52 10.93 -13.11
N ASN A 114 -4.52 11.75 -12.86
CA ASN A 114 -3.85 12.55 -13.88
C ASN A 114 -3.14 11.68 -14.93
N THR A 115 -2.44 10.66 -14.49
CA THR A 115 -1.69 9.75 -15.38
C THR A 115 -2.56 8.67 -16.01
N ASN A 116 -3.66 8.32 -15.38
CA ASN A 116 -4.62 7.30 -15.79
C ASN A 116 -3.98 6.03 -16.39
N PRO A 117 -3.11 5.33 -15.65
CA PRO A 117 -2.28 4.23 -16.18
C PRO A 117 -3.12 3.04 -16.69
N TYR A 118 -4.37 2.94 -16.28
CA TYR A 118 -5.28 1.86 -16.67
C TYR A 118 -6.25 2.25 -17.77
N LYS A 119 -6.14 3.48 -18.33
CA LYS A 119 -7.00 4.00 -19.38
C LYS A 119 -8.50 3.88 -19.05
N ILE A 120 -8.84 4.15 -17.80
CA ILE A 120 -10.22 4.19 -17.34
C ILE A 120 -10.94 5.39 -17.98
N LYS A 121 -12.20 5.22 -18.35
CA LYS A 121 -12.99 6.32 -18.91
C LYS A 121 -13.10 7.48 -17.91
N GLU A 122 -12.89 8.70 -18.37
CA GLU A 122 -12.91 9.91 -17.53
C GLU A 122 -14.20 10.04 -16.72
N GLU A 123 -15.34 9.67 -17.30
CA GLU A 123 -16.61 9.68 -16.60
C GLU A 123 -16.59 8.80 -15.32
N LEU A 124 -16.00 7.61 -15.39
CA LEU A 124 -15.86 6.72 -14.24
C LEU A 124 -14.89 7.31 -13.21
N ILE A 125 -13.81 7.96 -13.67
CA ILE A 125 -12.82 8.57 -12.77
C ILE A 125 -13.44 9.72 -12.00
N TYR A 126 -14.10 10.67 -12.68
CA TYR A 126 -14.51 11.93 -12.06
C TYR A 126 -15.94 11.96 -11.56
N LYS A 127 -16.89 11.29 -12.22
CA LYS A 127 -18.28 11.22 -11.75
C LYS A 127 -18.51 10.12 -10.71
N ASN A 128 -17.83 8.98 -10.86
CA ASN A 128 -18.01 7.81 -10.00
C ASN A 128 -16.89 7.64 -8.97
N ASN A 129 -15.89 8.54 -8.93
CA ASN A 129 -14.74 8.45 -8.02
C ASN A 129 -14.09 7.06 -8.02
N PHE A 130 -13.83 6.52 -9.22
CA PHE A 130 -13.43 5.12 -9.41
C PHE A 130 -12.25 4.69 -8.54
N TYR A 131 -11.16 5.47 -8.55
CA TYR A 131 -9.95 5.13 -7.79
C TYR A 131 -10.15 5.32 -6.28
N GLU A 132 -10.80 6.41 -5.89
CA GLU A 132 -11.15 6.69 -4.50
C GLU A 132 -12.02 5.59 -3.92
N TYR A 133 -13.06 5.17 -4.64
CA TYR A 133 -13.95 4.10 -4.22
C TYR A 133 -13.19 2.80 -3.95
N LYS A 134 -12.31 2.37 -4.88
CA LYS A 134 -11.53 1.15 -4.72
C LYS A 134 -10.62 1.21 -3.48
N VAL A 135 -9.97 2.35 -3.27
CA VAL A 135 -9.08 2.55 -2.12
C VAL A 135 -9.87 2.60 -0.81
N GLN A 136 -11.02 3.26 -0.78
CA GLN A 136 -11.90 3.27 0.40
C GLN A 136 -12.33 1.85 0.80
N GLN A 137 -12.70 0.99 -0.16
CA GLN A 137 -13.01 -0.41 0.11
C GLN A 137 -11.84 -1.15 0.78
N PHE A 138 -10.62 -0.89 0.31
CA PHE A 138 -9.42 -1.49 0.89
C PHE A 138 -9.13 -0.98 2.30
N LEU A 139 -9.16 0.32 2.50
CA LEU A 139 -8.94 0.94 3.82
C LEU A 139 -9.98 0.45 4.85
N TYR A 140 -11.24 0.36 4.44
CA TYR A 140 -12.29 -0.21 5.28
C TYR A 140 -12.00 -1.67 5.64
N ALA A 141 -11.62 -2.49 4.66
CA ALA A 141 -11.28 -3.89 4.90
C ALA A 141 -10.11 -4.04 5.88
N LEU A 142 -9.07 -3.19 5.76
CA LEU A 142 -7.95 -3.15 6.69
C LEU A 142 -8.39 -2.75 8.10
N ALA A 143 -9.15 -1.67 8.21
CA ALA A 143 -9.66 -1.17 9.49
C ALA A 143 -10.53 -2.24 10.19
N THR A 144 -11.31 -3.00 9.42
CA THR A 144 -12.22 -4.03 9.95
C THR A 144 -11.62 -5.44 10.02
N GLY A 145 -10.31 -5.61 9.76
CA GLY A 145 -9.61 -6.84 10.10
C GLY A 145 -8.94 -7.61 8.97
N LEU A 146 -8.89 -7.07 7.75
CA LEU A 146 -8.03 -7.64 6.71
C LEU A 146 -6.57 -7.60 7.18
N ARG A 147 -5.85 -8.68 6.99
CA ARG A 147 -4.42 -8.82 7.26
C ARG A 147 -3.75 -9.55 6.10
N SER A 148 -2.51 -9.17 5.82
CA SER A 148 -1.74 -9.79 4.72
C SER A 148 -1.34 -11.23 4.96
N THR A 149 -1.33 -11.69 6.21
CA THR A 149 -0.82 -13.01 6.61
C THR A 149 -1.88 -14.10 6.68
N LYS A 150 -3.16 -13.75 6.57
CA LYS A 150 -4.27 -14.70 6.68
C LYS A 150 -5.42 -14.35 5.73
N ARG A 151 -6.22 -15.37 5.39
CA ARG A 151 -7.40 -15.17 4.54
C ARG A 151 -8.42 -14.26 5.22
N TYR A 152 -8.86 -13.22 4.51
CA TYR A 152 -9.92 -12.33 4.92
C TYR A 152 -11.28 -12.95 4.56
N ARG A 153 -12.24 -12.84 5.44
CA ARG A 153 -13.59 -13.42 5.24
C ARG A 153 -14.65 -12.41 4.81
N GLY A 154 -14.23 -11.16 4.54
CA GLY A 154 -15.13 -10.12 4.04
C GLY A 154 -15.96 -9.40 5.09
N TYR A 155 -15.80 -9.71 6.38
CA TYR A 155 -16.50 -9.02 7.47
C TYR A 155 -15.59 -8.84 8.69
N GLY A 156 -15.77 -7.73 9.36
CA GLY A 156 -15.17 -7.43 10.65
C GLY A 156 -16.24 -7.33 11.73
N HIS A 157 -15.85 -7.54 12.98
CA HIS A 157 -16.77 -7.48 14.13
C HIS A 157 -16.72 -6.12 14.84
N THR A 158 -15.74 -5.28 14.53
CA THR A 158 -15.57 -3.98 15.19
C THR A 158 -16.53 -2.97 14.60
N ARG A 159 -17.38 -2.42 15.44
CA ARG A 159 -18.35 -1.41 15.05
C ARG A 159 -17.88 0.01 15.36
N THR A 160 -17.30 0.22 16.53
CA THR A 160 -16.89 1.54 16.99
C THR A 160 -15.40 1.60 17.21
N PHE A 161 -14.77 2.64 16.70
CA PHE A 161 -13.35 2.94 16.89
C PHE A 161 -13.23 4.23 17.69
N ALA A 162 -12.47 4.19 18.77
CA ALA A 162 -12.11 5.36 19.55
C ALA A 162 -10.69 5.79 19.17
N ILE A 163 -10.54 6.97 18.60
CA ILE A 163 -9.25 7.56 18.29
C ILE A 163 -8.93 8.58 19.37
N ILE A 164 -7.83 8.39 20.05
CA ILE A 164 -7.37 9.27 21.13
C ILE A 164 -6.17 10.06 20.61
N ASP A 165 -6.28 11.37 20.56
CA ASP A 165 -5.19 12.24 20.17
C ASP A 165 -4.16 12.42 21.30
N THR A 166 -3.05 13.08 21.00
CA THR A 166 -1.97 13.32 21.95
C THR A 166 -2.35 14.25 23.10
N CYS A 167 -3.44 15.00 22.96
CA CYS A 167 -3.96 15.94 23.97
C CYS A 167 -5.07 15.30 24.82
N GLY A 168 -5.41 14.03 24.56
CA GLY A 168 -6.48 13.31 25.25
C GLY A 168 -7.87 13.53 24.67
N GLY A 169 -8.00 14.21 23.53
CA GLY A 169 -9.24 14.31 22.77
C GLY A 169 -9.65 12.93 22.24
N ILE A 170 -10.95 12.61 22.30
CA ILE A 170 -11.48 11.33 21.86
C ILE A 170 -12.43 11.56 20.71
N GLU A 171 -12.14 10.98 19.56
CA GLU A 171 -13.02 10.91 18.40
C GLU A 171 -13.61 9.50 18.27
N LEU A 172 -14.93 9.39 18.19
CA LEU A 172 -15.61 8.10 18.02
C LEU A 172 -16.07 7.95 16.57
N LEU A 173 -15.58 6.90 15.92
CA LEU A 173 -15.98 6.55 14.55
C LEU A 173 -16.84 5.29 14.57
N ASP A 174 -17.99 5.35 13.92
CA ASP A 174 -18.90 4.20 13.76
C ASP A 174 -18.77 3.64 12.33
N SER A 175 -18.25 2.41 12.22
CA SER A 175 -18.07 1.75 10.93
C SER A 175 -19.39 1.42 10.21
N THR A 176 -20.53 1.49 10.91
CA THR A 176 -21.86 1.33 10.30
C THR A 176 -22.32 2.59 9.57
N LYS A 177 -21.78 3.75 9.93
CA LYS A 177 -21.91 5.00 9.19
C LYS A 177 -20.90 5.05 8.04
N ARG A 178 -21.10 4.15 7.08
CA ARG A 178 -20.12 3.79 6.06
C ARG A 178 -19.50 4.99 5.33
N ALA A 179 -20.33 5.94 4.88
CA ALA A 179 -19.84 7.08 4.12
C ALA A 179 -18.90 8.01 4.93
N GLU A 180 -19.23 8.25 6.20
CA GLU A 180 -18.42 9.07 7.11
C GLU A 180 -17.11 8.35 7.44
N PHE A 181 -17.19 7.06 7.75
CA PHE A 181 -16.05 6.22 8.09
C PHE A 181 -15.07 6.07 6.93
N ASP A 182 -15.56 5.75 5.73
CA ASP A 182 -14.73 5.64 4.52
C ASP A 182 -14.05 6.96 4.18
N LYS A 183 -14.78 8.09 4.32
CA LYS A 183 -14.23 9.43 4.09
C LYS A 183 -13.10 9.73 5.08
N TYR A 184 -13.33 9.45 6.37
CA TYR A 184 -12.33 9.65 7.41
C TYR A 184 -11.05 8.87 7.13
N LEU A 185 -11.18 7.55 6.87
CA LEU A 185 -10.04 6.70 6.57
C LEU A 185 -9.27 7.22 5.34
N TYR A 186 -9.96 7.55 4.27
CA TYR A 186 -9.35 8.02 3.03
C TYR A 186 -8.59 9.34 3.21
N GLN A 187 -9.19 10.30 3.91
CA GLN A 187 -8.59 11.61 4.11
C GLN A 187 -7.36 11.60 5.03
N ASN A 188 -7.30 10.65 5.96
CA ASN A 188 -6.22 10.57 6.96
C ASN A 188 -5.17 9.50 6.63
N ALA A 189 -5.45 8.62 5.66
CA ALA A 189 -4.53 7.53 5.33
C ALA A 189 -3.24 8.03 4.68
N LYS A 190 -2.11 7.55 5.22
CA LYS A 190 -0.78 7.82 4.70
C LYS A 190 0.00 6.53 4.56
N LEU A 191 0.84 6.47 3.53
CA LEU A 191 1.82 5.42 3.38
C LEU A 191 3.06 5.73 4.22
N SER A 192 3.65 4.69 4.75
CA SER A 192 4.93 4.72 5.44
C SER A 192 5.80 3.56 4.95
N MET A 193 7.07 3.65 5.22
CA MET A 193 8.05 2.62 4.89
C MET A 193 8.52 1.95 6.19
N GLY A 194 8.41 0.63 6.24
CA GLY A 194 9.04 -0.17 7.28
C GLY A 194 10.55 -0.35 7.04
N ASP A 195 11.20 -1.07 7.93
CA ASP A 195 12.62 -1.41 7.77
C ASP A 195 12.82 -2.42 6.63
N SER A 196 13.61 -2.02 5.62
CA SER A 196 13.82 -2.79 4.40
C SER A 196 14.57 -4.10 4.66
N LYS A 197 15.50 -4.10 5.60
CA LYS A 197 16.33 -5.27 5.94
C LYS A 197 15.50 -6.31 6.69
N THR A 198 14.69 -5.88 7.66
CA THR A 198 13.79 -6.75 8.42
C THR A 198 12.72 -7.38 7.54
N HIS A 199 12.11 -6.59 6.65
CA HIS A 199 11.01 -7.07 5.80
C HIS A 199 11.44 -7.52 4.41
N LYS A 200 12.74 -7.53 4.11
CA LYS A 200 13.37 -8.07 2.88
C LYS A 200 12.77 -7.48 1.60
N PHE A 201 12.80 -6.16 1.48
CA PHE A 201 12.35 -5.43 0.29
C PHE A 201 13.35 -4.33 -0.11
N GLY A 202 13.17 -3.76 -1.30
CA GLY A 202 14.02 -2.67 -1.80
C GLY A 202 15.37 -3.13 -2.34
N PHE A 203 15.59 -4.43 -2.48
CA PHE A 203 16.82 -5.00 -3.05
C PHE A 203 16.58 -5.52 -4.46
N VAL A 204 17.56 -5.29 -5.35
CA VAL A 204 17.59 -5.90 -6.68
C VAL A 204 18.02 -7.35 -6.55
N GLU A 205 17.12 -8.24 -6.90
CA GLU A 205 17.30 -9.70 -6.81
C GLU A 205 17.14 -10.35 -8.19
N LYS A 206 17.63 -11.57 -8.36
CA LYS A 206 17.48 -12.34 -9.59
C LYS A 206 16.91 -13.72 -9.31
N GLU A 207 15.88 -14.09 -10.05
CA GLU A 207 15.25 -15.39 -9.98
C GLU A 207 14.94 -15.90 -11.40
N ASN A 208 15.31 -17.13 -11.73
CA ASN A 208 15.07 -17.73 -13.04
C ASN A 208 15.52 -16.85 -14.23
N GLY A 209 16.63 -16.13 -14.08
CA GLY A 209 17.15 -15.22 -15.11
C GLY A 209 16.51 -13.84 -15.16
N GLN A 210 15.41 -13.61 -14.46
CA GLN A 210 14.69 -12.34 -14.39
C GLN A 210 15.16 -11.51 -13.19
N TRP A 211 15.47 -10.23 -13.43
CA TRP A 211 15.74 -9.26 -12.37
C TRP A 211 14.44 -8.67 -11.83
N PHE A 212 14.33 -8.54 -10.52
CA PHE A 212 13.16 -7.98 -9.85
C PHE A 212 13.55 -7.19 -8.60
N ILE A 213 12.60 -6.41 -8.13
CA ILE A 213 12.66 -5.73 -6.83
C ILE A 213 11.31 -5.93 -6.12
N LYS A 214 11.35 -6.00 -4.79
CA LYS A 214 10.15 -5.99 -3.96
C LYS A 214 10.00 -4.62 -3.32
N LEU A 215 8.79 -4.11 -3.27
CA LEU A 215 8.44 -2.90 -2.54
C LEU A 215 7.41 -3.24 -1.46
N ASN A 216 7.51 -2.62 -0.31
CA ASN A 216 6.64 -2.85 0.85
C ASN A 216 5.86 -1.59 1.18
N ILE A 217 4.70 -1.76 1.78
CA ILE A 217 3.90 -0.65 2.30
C ILE A 217 3.44 -0.91 3.73
N GLU A 218 3.39 0.16 4.48
CA GLU A 218 2.70 0.32 5.73
C GLU A 218 1.64 1.41 5.57
N ILE A 219 0.45 1.26 6.17
CA ILE A 219 -0.62 2.26 6.10
C ILE A 219 -1.00 2.68 7.51
N ILE A 220 -0.91 3.98 7.74
CA ILE A 220 -1.25 4.65 9.00
C ILE A 220 -2.37 5.66 8.78
N ILE A 221 -3.22 5.82 9.79
CA ILE A 221 -4.27 6.83 9.90
C ILE A 221 -3.85 7.86 10.94
#